data_8f529d5bae206f8adad37df8bb45d0fa
#
_entry.id   8f529d5bae206f8adad37df8bb45d0fa
#
_cell.length_a   1.000
_cell.length_b   1.000
_cell.length_c   1.000
_cell.angle_alpha   90.00
_cell.angle_beta   90.00
_cell.angle_gamma   90.00
#
_symmetry.space_group_name_H-M   'P 1'
#
loop_
_entity.id
_entity.type
_entity.pdbx_description
1 polymer ?
#
loop_
_entity_poly.entity_id
_entity_poly.type
_entity_poly.pdbx_seq_one_letter_code
_entity_poly.pdbx_strand_id
1 'polypeptide(L)'
;SSDVCSSDLTIKRTVNTGSQQTAATGASTEYVRVIADTDGVHIAFGANPTATTSSTYLGANDPEIFKIDGGMKVAAIVASSTANLYIDELSE
;
A
#
# COMPACT_ATOMS: atom_id res chain seq x y z
N SER A 1 11.96 -22.09 3.99
CA SER A 1 10.82 -21.86 4.83
C SER A 1 9.53 -22.20 4.11
N SER A 2 8.62 -22.80 4.84
CA SER A 2 7.28 -22.98 4.31
C SER A 2 6.55 -21.65 4.18
N ASP A 3 7.07 -20.62 4.78
CA ASP A 3 6.48 -19.31 4.71
C ASP A 3 6.94 -18.63 3.44
N VAL A 4 6.26 -18.95 2.36
CA VAL A 4 6.58 -18.37 1.08
C VAL A 4 6.33 -16.88 1.07
N CYS A 5 5.45 -16.40 1.94
CA CYS A 5 5.18 -14.99 2.10
C CYS A 5 5.44 -14.62 3.54
N SER A 6 6.60 -14.10 3.84
CA SER A 6 6.86 -13.57 5.15
C SER A 6 6.97 -12.06 5.07
N SER A 7 6.45 -11.40 6.08
CA SER A 7 6.47 -9.95 6.14
C SER A 7 7.85 -9.52 6.63
N ASP A 8 8.63 -8.93 5.74
CA ASP A 8 9.96 -8.43 6.08
C ASP A 8 9.89 -7.06 6.72
N LEU A 9 8.89 -6.27 6.34
CA LEU A 9 8.77 -4.89 6.80
C LEU A 9 7.32 -4.48 6.71
N THR A 10 6.83 -3.88 7.78
CA THR A 10 5.50 -3.27 7.81
C THR A 10 5.63 -1.77 7.85
N ILE A 11 4.98 -1.10 6.92
CA ILE A 11 4.94 0.35 6.83
C ILE A 11 3.53 0.79 7.20
N LYS A 12 3.45 1.73 8.15
CA LYS A 12 2.17 2.36 8.50
C LYS A 12 2.18 3.79 8.02
N ARG A 13 1.12 4.20 7.33
CA ARG A 13 0.98 5.56 6.84
C ARG A 13 -0.41 6.08 7.15
N THR A 14 -0.49 7.25 7.76
CA THR A 14 -1.77 7.95 7.89
C THR A 14 -2.08 8.63 6.57
N VAL A 15 -3.28 8.38 6.06
CA VAL A 15 -3.71 8.87 4.75
C VAL A 15 -4.85 9.86 4.96
N ASN A 16 -4.80 10.97 4.24
CA ASN A 16 -5.84 11.98 4.27
C ASN A 16 -6.34 12.27 2.86
N THR A 17 -7.02 13.39 2.66
CA THR A 17 -7.62 13.73 1.37
C THR A 17 -6.60 14.24 0.35
N GLY A 18 -5.32 14.37 0.73
CA GLY A 18 -4.23 14.64 -0.20
C GLY A 18 -3.45 13.37 -0.47
N SER A 19 -3.02 13.18 -1.71
CA SER A 19 -2.23 11.99 -2.04
C SER A 19 -0.95 11.95 -1.20
N GLN A 20 -0.65 10.80 -0.62
CA GLN A 20 0.54 10.59 0.19
C GLN A 20 1.26 9.35 -0.26
N GLN A 21 2.58 9.42 -0.29
CA GLN A 21 3.42 8.33 -0.74
C GLN A 21 4.13 7.67 0.44
N THR A 22 4.35 6.37 0.32
CA THR A 22 5.26 5.66 1.22
C THR A 22 6.67 5.70 0.65
N ALA A 23 7.64 5.22 1.44
CA ALA A 23 8.99 5.00 0.93
C ALA A 23 8.97 3.88 -0.12
N ALA A 24 10.00 3.85 -0.97
CA ALA A 24 10.11 2.79 -1.96
C ALA A 24 10.27 1.44 -1.28
N THR A 25 9.68 0.41 -1.89
CA THR A 25 9.87 -0.96 -1.44
C THR A 25 11.28 -1.43 -1.77
N GLY A 26 11.69 -2.54 -1.16
CA GLY A 26 12.99 -3.14 -1.46
C GLY A 26 13.11 -3.55 -2.92
N ALA A 27 14.34 -3.53 -3.43
CA ALA A 27 14.59 -3.82 -4.85
C ALA A 27 14.17 -5.23 -5.26
N SER A 28 14.14 -6.17 -4.31
CA SER A 28 13.72 -7.55 -4.59
C SER A 28 12.31 -7.87 -4.12
N THR A 29 11.56 -6.88 -3.65
CA THR A 29 10.18 -7.07 -3.23
C THR A 29 9.30 -7.28 -4.46
N GLU A 30 8.55 -8.37 -4.49
CA GLU A 30 7.67 -8.67 -5.61
C GLU A 30 6.19 -8.54 -5.26
N TYR A 31 5.86 -8.62 -3.98
CA TYR A 31 4.48 -8.58 -3.51
C TYR A 31 4.37 -7.68 -2.30
N VAL A 32 3.26 -6.98 -2.21
CA VAL A 32 2.91 -6.23 -1.00
C VAL A 32 1.49 -6.60 -0.60
N ARG A 33 1.29 -6.74 0.71
CA ARG A 33 -0.05 -6.87 1.26
C ARG A 33 -0.43 -5.53 1.85
N VAL A 34 -1.56 -5.01 1.43
CA VAL A 34 -2.02 -3.69 1.80
C VAL A 34 -3.36 -3.80 2.48
N ILE A 35 -3.50 -3.16 3.62
CA ILE A 35 -4.77 -3.07 4.33
C ILE A 35 -4.96 -1.64 4.84
N ALA A 36 -6.19 -1.16 4.74
CA ALA A 36 -6.59 0.11 5.32
C ALA A 36 -7.49 -0.15 6.52
N ASP A 37 -7.38 0.69 7.54
CA ASP A 37 -8.34 0.67 8.63
C ASP A 37 -9.05 2.02 8.70
N THR A 38 -10.12 2.07 9.45
CA THR A 38 -10.97 3.25 9.66
C THR A 38 -11.81 3.59 8.44
N ASP A 39 -11.20 3.69 7.26
CA ASP A 39 -11.91 4.04 6.02
C ASP A 39 -11.19 3.40 4.85
N GLY A 40 -11.90 3.26 3.73
CA GLY A 40 -11.29 2.78 2.50
C GLY A 40 -10.41 3.84 1.86
N VAL A 41 -9.44 3.39 1.09
CA VAL A 41 -8.49 4.28 0.42
C VAL A 41 -8.41 3.94 -1.07
N HIS A 42 -7.93 4.89 -1.86
CA HIS A 42 -7.55 4.65 -3.25
C HIS A 42 -6.04 4.64 -3.32
N ILE A 43 -5.47 3.65 -4.00
CA ILE A 43 -4.03 3.45 -4.04
C ILE A 43 -3.50 3.43 -5.45
N ALA A 44 -2.22 3.78 -5.59
CA ALA A 44 -1.50 3.74 -6.86
C ALA A 44 -0.06 3.32 -6.59
N PHE A 45 0.56 2.68 -7.56
CA PHE A 45 1.94 2.20 -7.47
C PHE A 45 2.78 2.84 -8.57
N GLY A 46 4.04 3.03 -8.31
CA GLY A 46 4.98 3.55 -9.30
C GLY A 46 6.23 4.12 -8.68
N ALA A 47 7.08 4.69 -9.51
CA ALA A 47 8.30 5.34 -9.04
C ALA A 47 7.97 6.66 -8.33
N ASN A 48 6.93 7.34 -8.80
CA ASN A 48 6.46 8.60 -8.21
C ASN A 48 4.95 8.69 -8.38
N PRO A 49 4.20 7.79 -7.71
CA PRO A 49 2.77 7.71 -7.96
C PRO A 49 1.99 8.84 -7.29
N THR A 50 0.88 9.18 -7.90
CA THR A 50 -0.11 10.08 -7.30
C THR A 50 -1.44 9.36 -7.27
N ALA A 51 -2.00 9.22 -6.08
CA ALA A 51 -3.31 8.61 -5.93
C ALA A 51 -4.40 9.65 -6.10
N THR A 52 -5.49 9.24 -6.74
CA THR A 52 -6.69 10.06 -6.90
C THR A 52 -7.89 9.21 -6.52
N THR A 53 -9.05 9.83 -6.42
CA THR A 53 -10.28 9.09 -6.13
C THR A 53 -10.71 8.19 -7.29
N SER A 54 -9.98 8.24 -8.41
CA SER A 54 -10.18 7.31 -9.52
C SER A 54 -9.18 6.15 -9.50
N SER A 55 -8.23 6.15 -8.57
CA SER A 55 -7.27 5.07 -8.42
C SER A 55 -7.94 3.83 -7.84
N THR A 56 -7.20 2.71 -7.82
CA THR A 56 -7.72 1.44 -7.30
C THR A 56 -8.25 1.61 -5.88
N TYR A 57 -9.48 1.16 -5.65
CA TYR A 57 -10.09 1.27 -4.33
C TYR A 57 -9.75 0.05 -3.47
N LEU A 58 -9.36 0.33 -2.23
CA LEU A 58 -9.11 -0.68 -1.21
C LEU A 58 -10.08 -0.43 -0.05
N GLY A 59 -10.98 -1.37 0.19
CA GLY A 59 -11.97 -1.25 1.25
C GLY A 59 -11.33 -1.32 2.63
N ALA A 60 -11.97 -0.69 3.61
CA ALA A 60 -11.49 -0.73 4.99
C ALA A 60 -11.51 -2.17 5.51
N ASN A 61 -10.44 -2.56 6.19
CA ASN A 61 -10.27 -3.88 6.78
C ASN A 61 -10.35 -5.04 5.78
N ASP A 62 -10.00 -4.77 4.53
CA ASP A 62 -10.06 -5.74 3.45
C ASP A 62 -8.67 -5.85 2.82
N PRO A 63 -7.79 -6.71 3.37
CA PRO A 63 -6.42 -6.79 2.88
C PRO A 63 -6.36 -7.38 1.48
N GLU A 64 -5.47 -6.82 0.65
CA GLU A 64 -5.23 -7.33 -0.68
C GLU A 64 -3.74 -7.44 -0.94
N ILE A 65 -3.37 -8.40 -1.75
CA ILE A 65 -1.98 -8.62 -2.14
C ILE A 65 -1.82 -8.18 -3.59
N PHE A 66 -0.80 -7.35 -3.82
CA PHE A 66 -0.50 -6.85 -5.15
C PHE A 66 0.88 -7.31 -5.57
N LYS A 67 1.02 -7.68 -6.83
CA LYS A 67 2.34 -7.92 -7.41
C LYS A 67 2.87 -6.59 -7.93
N ILE A 68 4.11 -6.28 -7.57
CA ILE A 68 4.76 -5.05 -7.98
C ILE A 68 6.18 -5.34 -8.44
N ASP A 69 6.78 -4.37 -9.12
CA ASP A 69 8.23 -4.41 -9.34
C ASP A 69 8.92 -3.80 -8.13
N GLY A 70 10.07 -4.35 -7.79
CA GLY A 70 10.81 -3.85 -6.63
C GLY A 70 11.19 -2.39 -6.78
N GLY A 71 11.25 -1.68 -5.67
CA GLY A 71 11.61 -0.27 -5.65
C GLY A 71 10.46 0.68 -5.93
N MET A 72 9.23 0.18 -6.07
CA MET A 72 8.08 1.05 -6.29
C MET A 72 7.59 1.64 -4.98
N LYS A 73 6.98 2.81 -5.08
CA LYS A 73 6.30 3.46 -3.97
C LYS A 73 4.81 3.22 -4.07
N VAL A 74 4.13 3.37 -2.96
CA VAL A 74 2.67 3.30 -2.90
C VAL A 74 2.15 4.68 -2.54
N ALA A 75 1.22 5.20 -3.34
CA ALA A 75 0.50 6.41 -3.01
C ALA A 75 -0.91 6.04 -2.58
N ALA A 76 -1.49 6.83 -1.69
CA ALA A 76 -2.84 6.57 -1.21
C ALA A 76 -3.55 7.88 -0.89
N ILE A 77 -4.86 7.85 -1.02
CA ILE A 77 -5.73 8.99 -0.73
C ILE A 77 -7.07 8.46 -0.23
N VAL A 78 -7.70 9.18 0.69
CA VAL A 78 -9.09 8.93 1.07
C VAL A 78 -9.98 9.99 0.46
N ALA A 79 -11.23 9.64 0.16
CA ALA A 79 -12.18 10.58 -0.42
C ALA A 79 -12.58 11.66 0.58
N SER A 80 -12.68 11.28 1.84
CA SER A 80 -12.99 12.22 2.92
C SER A 80 -12.50 11.60 4.22
N SER A 81 -12.11 12.41 5.18
CA SER A 81 -11.62 11.97 6.48
C SER A 81 -10.18 11.47 6.44
N THR A 82 -9.84 10.51 7.27
CA THR A 82 -8.50 9.93 7.34
C THR A 82 -8.60 8.43 7.52
N ALA A 83 -7.53 7.74 7.16
CA ALA A 83 -7.41 6.30 7.37
C ALA A 83 -5.95 5.98 7.68
N ASN A 84 -5.71 4.79 8.21
CA ASN A 84 -4.35 4.27 8.33
C ASN A 84 -4.17 3.19 7.29
N LEU A 85 -3.03 3.25 6.62
CA LEU A 85 -2.66 2.27 5.60
C LEU A 85 -1.47 1.47 6.13
N TYR A 86 -1.59 0.15 6.07
CA TYR A 86 -0.51 -0.75 6.47
C TYR A 86 -0.05 -1.52 5.25
N ILE A 87 1.23 -1.52 5.00
CA ILE A 87 1.83 -2.17 3.85
C ILE A 87 2.89 -3.13 4.34
N ASP A 88 2.70 -4.42 4.04
CA ASP A 88 3.69 -5.44 4.35
C ASP A 88 4.40 -5.85 3.08
N GLU A 89 5.72 -5.73 3.06
CA GLU A 89 6.52 -6.26 1.96
C GLU A 89 6.67 -7.76 2.16
N LEU A 90 6.31 -8.51 1.14
CA LEU A 90 6.32 -9.96 1.18
C LEU A 90 7.46 -10.49 0.32
N SER A 91 8.12 -11.52 0.80
CA SER A 91 9.15 -12.22 0.05
C SER A 91 8.95 -13.72 0.17
N GLU A 92 9.49 -14.44 -0.79
CA GLU A 92 9.48 -15.91 -0.74
C GLU A 92 10.72 -16.45 -0.08
#